data_0f2244e20d7900841a4d0e4644229d33
#
_entry.id   0f2244e20d7900841a4d0e4644229d33
#
_cell.length_a   1.000
_cell.length_b   1.000
_cell.length_c   1.000
_cell.angle_alpha   90.00
_cell.angle_beta   90.00
_cell.angle_gamma   90.00
#
_symmetry.space_group_name_H-M   'P 1'
#
loop_
_entity.id
_entity.type
_entity.pdbx_description
1 polymer ?
#
loop_
_entity_poly.entity_id
_entity_poly.type
_entity_poly.pdbx_seq_one_letter_code
_entity_poly.pdbx_strand_id
1 'polypeptide(L)'
;SNSVFGSITSNAGGGGAGNGQAAGSGGSGGGASSQTVRAAGTANQGTQGGTFAAFQGVGSGGGGGASVQGQNAPANGVGGRGGPGQTSTITASSVVYGGGGGGGGRSGITFGSGGVGSNGGGNGAAASSGAAGQAGTANTGGGGGGGANGGGNGAAGGSGKVVVRILTSQYSGTNSGSPTVSTSGDYTILVYNASGSITG
;
A
#
# COMPACT_ATOMS: atom_id res chain seq x y z
N SER A 1 9.78 3.98 3.04
CA SER A 1 11.15 3.65 2.60
C SER A 1 11.14 2.41 1.72
N ASN A 2 12.08 2.29 0.79
CA ASN A 2 12.26 1.13 -0.05
C ASN A 2 12.78 -0.07 0.76
N SER A 3 12.49 -1.28 0.28
CA SER A 3 13.10 -2.53 0.74
C SER A 3 14.19 -2.94 -0.26
N VAL A 4 15.38 -3.28 0.24
CA VAL A 4 16.54 -3.62 -0.61
C VAL A 4 17.10 -4.97 -0.18
N PHE A 5 17.39 -5.83 -1.16
CA PHE A 5 18.11 -7.08 -0.97
C PHE A 5 19.15 -7.25 -2.09
N GLY A 6 20.42 -7.14 -1.75
CA GLY A 6 21.50 -7.09 -2.74
C GLY A 6 21.29 -5.91 -3.72
N SER A 7 21.22 -6.22 -5.01
CA SER A 7 20.94 -5.25 -6.09
C SER A 7 19.43 -5.05 -6.36
N ILE A 8 18.56 -5.81 -5.69
CA ILE A 8 17.11 -5.76 -5.92
C ILE A 8 16.50 -4.70 -5.01
N THR A 9 15.83 -3.71 -5.60
CA THR A 9 15.12 -2.66 -4.86
C THR A 9 13.61 -2.76 -5.14
N SER A 10 12.83 -2.89 -4.06
CA SER A 10 11.38 -2.72 -4.10
C SER A 10 11.03 -1.32 -3.59
N ASN A 11 10.43 -0.50 -4.46
CA ASN A 11 10.05 0.85 -4.11
C ASN A 11 8.90 0.85 -3.11
N ALA A 12 8.93 1.81 -2.18
CA ALA A 12 7.80 2.05 -1.30
C ALA A 12 6.54 2.40 -2.10
N GLY A 13 5.38 2.07 -1.58
CA GLY A 13 4.11 2.52 -2.12
C GLY A 13 3.97 4.05 -2.11
N GLY A 14 3.32 4.60 -3.11
CA GLY A 14 3.01 6.03 -3.19
C GLY A 14 2.05 6.46 -2.07
N GLY A 15 2.28 7.62 -1.50
CA GLY A 15 1.38 8.25 -0.54
C GLY A 15 0.07 8.71 -1.20
N GLY A 16 -1.05 8.57 -0.51
CA GLY A 16 -2.32 9.14 -0.93
C GLY A 16 -2.27 10.68 -0.97
N ALA A 17 -3.02 11.28 -1.88
CA ALA A 17 -3.14 12.73 -1.95
C ALA A 17 -3.90 13.28 -0.73
N GLY A 18 -3.42 14.38 -0.19
CA GLY A 18 -4.17 15.24 0.72
C GLY A 18 -4.89 16.36 -0.06
N ASN A 19 -5.51 17.29 0.65
CA ASN A 19 -6.17 18.44 0.03
C ASN A 19 -5.16 19.30 -0.77
N GLY A 20 -5.37 19.41 -2.07
CA GLY A 20 -4.50 20.18 -2.97
C GLY A 20 -3.13 19.59 -3.26
N GLN A 21 -2.80 18.39 -2.72
CA GLN A 21 -1.53 17.72 -2.96
C GLN A 21 -1.68 16.64 -4.04
N ALA A 22 -0.68 16.50 -4.87
CA ALA A 22 -0.61 15.41 -5.83
C ALA A 22 -0.39 14.06 -5.12
N ALA A 23 -0.98 13.02 -5.66
CA ALA A 23 -0.69 11.66 -5.19
C ALA A 23 0.76 11.26 -5.48
N GLY A 24 1.41 10.60 -4.53
CA GLY A 24 2.78 10.15 -4.64
C GLY A 24 2.93 8.96 -5.58
N SER A 25 3.99 8.97 -6.40
CA SER A 25 4.42 7.79 -7.17
C SER A 25 5.19 6.83 -6.29
N GLY A 26 5.19 5.54 -6.62
CA GLY A 26 5.91 4.52 -5.84
C GLY A 26 5.85 3.15 -6.49
N GLY A 27 6.15 2.11 -5.74
CA GLY A 27 5.93 0.71 -6.15
C GLY A 27 4.49 0.52 -6.66
N SER A 28 3.52 1.04 -5.91
CA SER A 28 2.14 1.26 -6.38
C SER A 28 1.81 2.73 -6.33
N GLY A 29 0.91 3.21 -7.18
CA GLY A 29 0.49 4.62 -7.18
C GLY A 29 -0.44 4.95 -6.01
N GLY A 30 -0.32 6.16 -5.47
CA GLY A 30 -1.27 6.69 -4.50
C GLY A 30 -2.63 7.02 -5.13
N GLY A 31 -3.69 7.08 -4.34
CA GLY A 31 -5.01 7.54 -4.78
C GLY A 31 -5.03 9.05 -5.01
N ALA A 32 -5.77 9.49 -6.03
CA ALA A 32 -5.94 10.90 -6.33
C ALA A 32 -6.91 11.59 -5.34
N SER A 33 -6.73 12.87 -5.12
CA SER A 33 -7.73 13.73 -4.47
C SER A 33 -8.63 14.39 -5.53
N SER A 34 -9.65 15.09 -5.07
CA SER A 34 -10.69 15.70 -5.91
C SER A 34 -10.21 16.74 -6.95
N GLN A 35 -8.94 17.07 -6.98
CA GLN A 35 -8.36 18.08 -7.87
C GLN A 35 -7.02 17.65 -8.49
N THR A 36 -6.60 16.42 -8.32
CA THR A 36 -5.25 16.00 -8.73
C THR A 36 -5.26 14.73 -9.57
N VAL A 37 -4.24 14.60 -10.40
CA VAL A 37 -3.99 13.43 -11.24
C VAL A 37 -3.61 12.24 -10.35
N ARG A 38 -4.11 11.04 -10.70
CA ARG A 38 -3.65 9.79 -10.07
C ARG A 38 -2.14 9.63 -10.19
N ALA A 39 -1.49 9.08 -9.17
CA ALA A 39 -0.09 8.72 -9.28
C ALA A 39 0.09 7.40 -10.04
N ALA A 40 1.18 7.31 -10.78
CA ALA A 40 1.55 6.09 -11.47
C ALA A 40 2.24 5.10 -10.51
N GLY A 41 1.97 3.80 -10.67
CA GLY A 41 2.81 2.76 -10.12
C GLY A 41 4.11 2.62 -10.91
N THR A 42 5.15 2.11 -10.29
CA THR A 42 6.40 1.76 -10.97
C THR A 42 6.18 0.48 -11.77
N ALA A 43 6.62 0.46 -13.02
CA ALA A 43 6.53 -0.72 -13.87
C ALA A 43 7.09 -1.97 -13.16
N ASN A 44 6.39 -3.09 -13.27
CA ASN A 44 6.71 -4.39 -12.66
C ASN A 44 6.74 -4.43 -11.12
N GLN A 45 6.31 -3.36 -10.43
CA GLN A 45 6.23 -3.35 -8.96
C GLN A 45 4.82 -3.09 -8.43
N GLY A 46 3.94 -2.50 -9.25
CA GLY A 46 2.57 -2.25 -8.85
C GLY A 46 1.79 -1.44 -9.88
N THR A 47 0.62 -1.00 -9.49
CA THR A 47 -0.36 -0.42 -10.39
C THR A 47 -0.74 1.02 -10.01
N GLN A 48 -1.45 1.67 -10.89
CA GLN A 48 -1.91 3.04 -10.69
C GLN A 48 -3.01 3.14 -9.64
N GLY A 49 -3.11 4.29 -8.99
CA GLY A 49 -4.29 4.65 -8.20
C GLY A 49 -5.50 4.94 -9.09
N GLY A 50 -6.68 4.91 -8.47
CA GLY A 50 -7.93 5.33 -9.09
C GLY A 50 -8.01 6.85 -9.27
N THR A 51 -8.92 7.28 -10.13
CA THR A 51 -9.22 8.71 -10.36
C THR A 51 -10.39 9.16 -9.47
N PHE A 52 -10.53 10.48 -9.33
CA PHE A 52 -11.79 11.05 -8.89
C PHE A 52 -12.80 11.08 -10.07
N ALA A 53 -14.09 11.09 -9.79
CA ALA A 53 -15.10 11.36 -10.82
C ALA A 53 -15.14 12.86 -11.12
N ALA A 54 -15.35 13.22 -12.39
CA ALA A 54 -15.23 14.59 -12.90
C ALA A 54 -16.32 15.58 -12.39
N PHE A 55 -17.23 15.17 -11.54
CA PHE A 55 -18.31 16.00 -11.03
C PHE A 55 -18.05 16.51 -9.59
N GLN A 56 -18.50 17.70 -9.30
CA GLN A 56 -18.42 18.27 -7.95
C GLN A 56 -19.14 17.34 -6.95
N GLY A 57 -18.50 17.05 -5.83
CA GLY A 57 -19.14 16.25 -4.78
C GLY A 57 -18.59 14.83 -4.61
N VAL A 58 -17.46 14.49 -5.21
CA VAL A 58 -16.89 13.13 -5.17
C VAL A 58 -15.73 13.00 -4.20
N GLY A 59 -15.53 11.79 -3.67
CA GLY A 59 -14.38 11.43 -2.88
C GLY A 59 -13.12 11.24 -3.73
N SER A 60 -12.05 10.81 -3.12
CA SER A 60 -10.76 10.54 -3.78
C SER A 60 -10.70 9.12 -4.31
N GLY A 61 -9.96 8.89 -5.40
CA GLY A 61 -9.67 7.53 -5.88
C GLY A 61 -8.82 6.73 -4.90
N GLY A 62 -8.97 5.41 -4.86
CA GLY A 62 -8.15 4.52 -4.05
C GLY A 62 -6.73 4.35 -4.62
N GLY A 63 -5.76 4.03 -3.77
CA GLY A 63 -4.38 3.72 -4.16
C GLY A 63 -4.29 2.42 -4.95
N GLY A 64 -3.34 2.33 -5.88
CA GLY A 64 -3.07 1.09 -6.62
C GLY A 64 -2.49 0.00 -5.72
N GLY A 65 -2.86 -1.25 -5.95
CA GLY A 65 -2.23 -2.40 -5.32
C GLY A 65 -1.11 -3.00 -6.18
N ALA A 66 -0.48 -4.05 -5.70
CA ALA A 66 0.57 -4.72 -6.45
C ALA A 66 0.02 -5.46 -7.69
N SER A 67 -1.22 -5.93 -7.67
CA SER A 67 -1.81 -6.68 -8.79
C SER A 67 -2.86 -5.90 -9.59
N VAL A 68 -3.65 -5.04 -8.95
CA VAL A 68 -4.78 -4.36 -9.59
C VAL A 68 -4.83 -2.88 -9.22
N GLN A 69 -5.23 -2.08 -10.17
CA GLN A 69 -5.45 -0.64 -10.02
C GLN A 69 -6.47 -0.35 -8.90
N GLY A 70 -6.24 0.77 -8.22
CA GLY A 70 -7.22 1.30 -7.29
C GLY A 70 -8.51 1.72 -7.98
N GLN A 71 -9.62 1.61 -7.28
CA GLN A 71 -10.93 2.01 -7.82
C GLN A 71 -11.06 3.52 -7.89
N ASN A 72 -11.71 3.98 -8.96
CA ASN A 72 -12.14 5.37 -9.03
C ASN A 72 -13.10 5.69 -7.89
N ALA A 73 -13.13 6.95 -7.46
CA ALA A 73 -14.13 7.39 -6.51
C ALA A 73 -15.53 7.17 -7.11
N PRO A 74 -16.43 6.45 -6.42
CA PRO A 74 -17.84 6.41 -6.82
C PRO A 74 -18.48 7.79 -6.61
N ALA A 75 -19.70 7.97 -7.10
CA ALA A 75 -20.47 9.19 -6.88
C ALA A 75 -20.76 9.44 -5.38
N ASN A 76 -21.23 10.63 -5.05
CA ASN A 76 -21.75 10.98 -3.71
C ASN A 76 -20.72 11.05 -2.57
N GLY A 77 -19.53 11.57 -2.84
CA GLY A 77 -18.54 11.86 -1.80
C GLY A 77 -17.80 10.65 -1.22
N VAL A 78 -18.04 9.46 -1.74
CA VAL A 78 -17.41 8.21 -1.26
C VAL A 78 -16.02 8.06 -1.87
N GLY A 79 -15.03 7.67 -1.06
CA GLY A 79 -13.68 7.33 -1.52
C GLY A 79 -13.64 5.99 -2.25
N GLY A 80 -12.78 5.90 -3.28
CA GLY A 80 -12.51 4.67 -4.03
C GLY A 80 -11.76 3.65 -3.18
N ARG A 81 -12.01 2.36 -3.40
CA ARG A 81 -11.28 1.28 -2.71
C ARG A 81 -9.85 1.16 -3.21
N GLY A 82 -8.95 0.76 -2.32
CA GLY A 82 -7.59 0.38 -2.68
C GLY A 82 -7.56 -0.86 -3.58
N GLY A 83 -6.62 -0.89 -4.52
CA GLY A 83 -6.40 -2.03 -5.40
C GLY A 83 -5.86 -3.24 -4.62
N PRO A 84 -6.24 -4.47 -4.99
CA PRO A 84 -5.72 -5.69 -4.40
C PRO A 84 -4.19 -5.81 -4.51
N GLY A 85 -3.60 -6.44 -3.49
CA GLY A 85 -2.20 -6.84 -3.49
C GLY A 85 -1.93 -8.09 -4.32
N GLN A 86 -0.68 -8.53 -4.35
CA GLN A 86 -0.23 -9.74 -5.03
C GLN A 86 -0.08 -10.89 -4.04
N THR A 87 -0.64 -12.04 -4.38
CA THR A 87 -0.46 -13.28 -3.61
C THR A 87 0.94 -13.85 -3.81
N SER A 88 1.59 -14.25 -2.72
CA SER A 88 2.86 -14.96 -2.73
C SER A 88 2.81 -16.19 -1.82
N THR A 89 3.46 -17.25 -2.22
CA THR A 89 3.63 -18.49 -1.44
C THR A 89 5.05 -18.69 -0.95
N ILE A 90 5.88 -17.66 -1.04
CA ILE A 90 7.31 -17.72 -0.68
C ILE A 90 7.51 -18.14 0.80
N THR A 91 6.55 -17.83 1.68
CA THR A 91 6.55 -18.20 3.10
C THR A 91 5.95 -19.59 3.38
N ALA A 92 5.80 -20.42 2.35
CA ALA A 92 5.11 -21.72 2.39
C ALA A 92 3.60 -21.65 2.74
N SER A 93 3.05 -20.46 2.85
CA SER A 93 1.61 -20.19 2.99
C SER A 93 1.19 -19.09 2.02
N SER A 94 -0.07 -19.09 1.63
CA SER A 94 -0.61 -18.06 0.72
C SER A 94 -0.83 -16.76 1.49
N VAL A 95 -0.05 -15.73 1.18
CA VAL A 95 -0.14 -14.41 1.81
C VAL A 95 -0.24 -13.34 0.73
N VAL A 96 -1.09 -12.34 0.94
CA VAL A 96 -1.26 -11.22 0.01
C VAL A 96 -0.50 -10.01 0.54
N TYR A 97 0.33 -9.39 -0.31
CA TYR A 97 1.17 -8.23 -0.01
C TYR A 97 0.88 -7.05 -0.94
N GLY A 98 1.16 -5.85 -0.47
CA GLY A 98 1.17 -4.66 -1.32
C GLY A 98 -0.22 -4.21 -1.78
N GLY A 99 -1.22 -4.27 -0.92
CA GLY A 99 -2.54 -3.72 -1.22
C GLY A 99 -2.57 -2.20 -1.17
N GLY A 100 -3.43 -1.57 -1.95
CA GLY A 100 -3.59 -0.11 -1.99
C GLY A 100 -4.38 0.44 -0.80
N GLY A 101 -4.12 1.67 -0.40
CA GLY A 101 -4.94 2.40 0.56
C GLY A 101 -6.27 2.89 -0.05
N GLY A 102 -7.29 3.08 0.78
CA GLY A 102 -8.57 3.66 0.37
C GLY A 102 -8.47 5.17 0.16
N GLY A 103 -9.23 5.71 -0.77
CA GLY A 103 -9.36 7.16 -0.98
C GLY A 103 -10.16 7.84 0.13
N GLY A 104 -9.89 9.11 0.42
CA GLY A 104 -10.66 9.88 1.39
C GLY A 104 -12.07 10.23 0.86
N GLY A 105 -13.02 10.32 1.78
CA GLY A 105 -14.35 10.85 1.51
C GLY A 105 -14.35 12.39 1.42
N ARG A 106 -15.39 12.97 0.85
CA ARG A 106 -15.54 14.44 0.79
C ARG A 106 -16.36 14.97 1.97
N SER A 107 -15.81 15.96 2.68
CA SER A 107 -16.53 16.71 3.70
C SER A 107 -17.59 17.64 3.07
N GLY A 108 -18.65 17.95 3.84
CA GLY A 108 -19.74 18.81 3.37
C GLY A 108 -20.88 18.09 2.64
N ILE A 109 -20.81 16.76 2.55
CA ILE A 109 -21.88 15.89 2.02
C ILE A 109 -22.26 14.88 3.10
N THR A 110 -23.57 14.68 3.29
CA THR A 110 -24.14 13.98 4.44
C THR A 110 -23.71 12.52 4.58
N PHE A 111 -23.12 11.86 3.59
CA PHE A 111 -22.84 10.42 3.58
C PHE A 111 -21.50 10.01 2.93
N GLY A 112 -20.54 10.92 2.81
CA GLY A 112 -19.23 10.58 2.24
C GLY A 112 -18.42 9.66 3.16
N SER A 113 -18.28 8.38 2.84
CA SER A 113 -17.38 7.47 3.54
C SER A 113 -16.01 7.42 2.88
N GLY A 114 -14.97 7.16 3.65
CA GLY A 114 -13.68 6.81 3.09
C GLY A 114 -13.73 5.46 2.37
N GLY A 115 -12.91 5.29 1.37
CA GLY A 115 -12.72 4.02 0.69
C GLY A 115 -12.01 3.02 1.60
N VAL A 116 -12.30 1.74 1.44
CA VAL A 116 -11.64 0.67 2.20
C VAL A 116 -10.28 0.37 1.58
N GLY A 117 -9.23 0.26 2.38
CA GLY A 117 -7.94 -0.27 1.95
C GLY A 117 -8.01 -1.77 1.67
N SER A 118 -7.11 -2.27 0.84
CA SER A 118 -7.03 -3.70 0.49
C SER A 118 -5.74 -4.31 1.02
N ASN A 119 -5.77 -5.57 1.47
CA ASN A 119 -4.60 -6.41 1.77
C ASN A 119 -3.46 -5.69 2.53
N GLY A 120 -3.77 -5.07 3.65
CA GLY A 120 -2.84 -4.31 4.47
C GLY A 120 -2.81 -2.80 4.13
N GLY A 121 -3.56 -2.33 3.15
CA GLY A 121 -3.76 -0.90 2.94
C GLY A 121 -4.64 -0.28 4.03
N GLY A 122 -4.34 0.97 4.42
CA GLY A 122 -5.13 1.74 5.37
C GLY A 122 -6.43 2.28 4.75
N ASN A 123 -7.48 2.43 5.54
CA ASN A 123 -8.74 3.00 5.07
C ASN A 123 -8.61 4.52 4.89
N GLY A 124 -9.30 5.05 3.89
CA GLY A 124 -9.50 6.48 3.74
C GLY A 124 -10.36 7.06 4.86
N ALA A 125 -10.18 8.34 5.13
CA ALA A 125 -10.98 9.05 6.11
C ALA A 125 -12.42 9.22 5.63
N ALA A 126 -13.37 9.12 6.56
CA ALA A 126 -14.77 9.50 6.31
C ALA A 126 -14.90 11.03 6.13
N ALA A 127 -16.01 11.45 5.54
CA ALA A 127 -16.33 12.83 5.18
C ALA A 127 -16.56 13.73 6.40
N SER A 128 -15.55 13.94 7.21
CA SER A 128 -15.55 14.98 8.24
C SER A 128 -14.38 15.93 8.01
N SER A 129 -14.56 17.22 8.33
CA SER A 129 -13.51 18.21 8.14
C SER A 129 -12.25 17.83 8.94
N GLY A 130 -11.10 17.80 8.27
CA GLY A 130 -9.81 17.53 8.90
C GLY A 130 -9.53 16.05 9.25
N ALA A 131 -10.43 15.11 8.94
CA ALA A 131 -10.17 13.69 9.26
C ALA A 131 -9.00 13.12 8.46
N ALA A 132 -8.06 12.48 9.15
CA ALA A 132 -6.91 11.82 8.54
C ALA A 132 -7.25 10.38 8.13
N GLY A 133 -6.59 9.91 7.07
CA GLY A 133 -6.62 8.51 6.68
C GLY A 133 -5.95 7.60 7.71
N GLN A 134 -6.11 6.29 7.56
CA GLN A 134 -5.44 5.28 8.39
C GLN A 134 -4.13 4.83 7.76
N ALA A 135 -3.14 4.56 8.59
CA ALA A 135 -1.87 4.01 8.10
C ALA A 135 -2.05 2.60 7.54
N GLY A 136 -1.21 2.25 6.58
CA GLY A 136 -1.08 0.88 6.11
C GLY A 136 -0.52 -0.04 7.19
N THR A 137 -0.90 -1.30 7.15
CA THR A 137 -0.44 -2.33 8.11
C THR A 137 1.06 -2.58 7.94
N ALA A 138 1.78 -2.57 9.04
CA ALA A 138 3.21 -2.85 9.06
C ALA A 138 3.53 -4.24 8.47
N ASN A 139 4.66 -4.35 7.79
CA ASN A 139 5.20 -5.59 7.19
C ASN A 139 4.32 -6.20 6.09
N THR A 140 3.45 -5.38 5.47
CA THR A 140 2.64 -5.80 4.32
C THR A 140 2.97 -5.05 3.04
N GLY A 141 3.69 -3.92 3.13
CA GLY A 141 3.89 -3.02 2.00
C GLY A 141 2.61 -2.33 1.51
N GLY A 142 1.55 -2.34 2.32
CA GLY A 142 0.28 -1.71 1.98
C GLY A 142 0.34 -0.18 1.95
N GLY A 143 -0.42 0.46 1.08
CA GLY A 143 -0.51 1.92 0.97
C GLY A 143 -1.25 2.55 2.16
N GLY A 144 -0.99 3.81 2.45
CA GLY A 144 -1.77 4.59 3.41
C GLY A 144 -3.09 5.08 2.82
N GLY A 145 -4.09 5.25 3.67
CA GLY A 145 -5.38 5.82 3.33
C GLY A 145 -5.32 7.33 3.09
N GLY A 146 -6.14 7.84 2.20
CA GLY A 146 -6.27 9.28 1.91
C GLY A 146 -7.01 10.01 3.02
N GLY A 147 -6.66 11.26 3.27
CA GLY A 147 -7.39 12.15 4.15
C GLY A 147 -8.72 12.61 3.54
N ALA A 148 -9.65 13.03 4.38
CA ALA A 148 -10.90 13.62 3.95
C ALA A 148 -10.65 14.93 3.18
N ASN A 149 -11.44 15.19 2.15
CA ASN A 149 -11.44 16.47 1.49
C ASN A 149 -11.96 17.54 2.48
N GLY A 150 -11.24 18.68 2.56
CA GLY A 150 -11.53 19.73 3.56
C GLY A 150 -10.46 19.85 4.65
N GLY A 151 -9.22 19.38 4.39
CA GLY A 151 -8.07 19.58 5.26
C GLY A 151 -7.49 18.32 5.90
N GLY A 152 -8.05 17.14 5.60
CA GLY A 152 -7.52 15.89 6.15
C GLY A 152 -6.20 15.47 5.50
N ASN A 153 -5.26 14.98 6.30
CA ASN A 153 -3.99 14.44 5.82
C ASN A 153 -4.13 12.98 5.37
N GLY A 154 -3.44 12.65 4.30
CA GLY A 154 -3.21 11.24 3.97
C GLY A 154 -2.30 10.58 5.01
N ALA A 155 -2.41 9.28 5.18
CA ALA A 155 -1.61 8.51 6.11
C ALA A 155 -0.43 7.82 5.43
N ALA A 156 0.57 7.42 6.23
CA ALA A 156 1.73 6.69 5.78
C ALA A 156 1.35 5.27 5.31
N GLY A 157 2.07 4.76 4.34
CA GLY A 157 2.01 3.34 3.99
C GLY A 157 2.63 2.46 5.08
N GLY A 158 2.26 1.18 5.10
CA GLY A 158 2.89 0.18 5.95
C GLY A 158 4.32 -0.12 5.50
N SER A 159 5.17 -0.53 6.44
CA SER A 159 6.49 -1.04 6.14
C SER A 159 6.41 -2.29 5.26
N GLY A 160 7.46 -2.53 4.46
CA GLY A 160 7.67 -3.79 3.75
C GLY A 160 8.39 -4.81 4.63
N LYS A 161 8.69 -5.96 4.03
CA LYS A 161 9.59 -6.99 4.56
C LYS A 161 10.41 -7.59 3.43
N VAL A 162 11.51 -8.26 3.78
CA VAL A 162 12.27 -9.10 2.86
C VAL A 162 12.07 -10.55 3.27
N VAL A 163 11.75 -11.42 2.31
CA VAL A 163 11.66 -12.85 2.52
C VAL A 163 12.68 -13.53 1.63
N VAL A 164 13.54 -14.34 2.24
CA VAL A 164 14.51 -15.19 1.54
C VAL A 164 14.11 -16.64 1.70
N ARG A 165 14.00 -17.38 0.61
CA ARG A 165 13.79 -18.83 0.60
C ARG A 165 14.98 -19.47 -0.10
N ILE A 166 15.71 -20.29 0.63
CA ILE A 166 16.94 -20.95 0.18
C ILE A 166 16.86 -22.45 0.47
N LEU A 167 17.52 -23.28 -0.33
CA LEU A 167 17.68 -24.69 0.03
C LEU A 167 18.39 -24.81 1.38
N THR A 168 17.85 -25.63 2.28
CA THR A 168 18.41 -25.81 3.62
C THR A 168 19.86 -26.29 3.57
N SER A 169 20.22 -27.09 2.56
CA SER A 169 21.58 -27.55 2.33
C SER A 169 22.57 -26.45 1.91
N GLN A 170 22.06 -25.30 1.46
CA GLN A 170 22.85 -24.14 1.05
C GLN A 170 22.85 -23.01 2.09
N TYR A 171 22.11 -23.18 3.18
CA TYR A 171 22.07 -22.18 4.24
C TYR A 171 23.12 -22.48 5.30
N SER A 172 24.09 -21.58 5.47
CA SER A 172 25.17 -21.72 6.45
C SER A 172 24.72 -21.63 7.92
N GLY A 173 23.47 -21.24 8.18
CA GLY A 173 22.99 -20.95 9.51
C GLY A 173 23.35 -19.53 10.00
N THR A 174 24.14 -18.77 9.23
CA THR A 174 24.62 -17.45 9.64
C THR A 174 23.69 -16.36 9.12
N ASN A 175 23.12 -15.57 10.04
CA ASN A 175 22.31 -14.41 9.72
C ASN A 175 22.46 -13.33 10.80
N SER A 176 22.03 -12.10 10.48
CA SER A 176 21.91 -11.00 11.43
C SER A 176 20.56 -10.29 11.29
N GLY A 177 20.23 -9.36 12.19
CA GLY A 177 18.99 -8.61 12.14
C GLY A 177 17.77 -9.39 12.64
N SER A 178 17.98 -10.50 13.34
CA SER A 178 16.92 -11.32 13.99
C SER A 178 15.75 -11.66 13.07
N PRO A 179 15.98 -12.26 11.87
CA PRO A 179 14.87 -12.73 11.05
C PRO A 179 14.09 -13.83 11.76
N THR A 180 12.81 -13.94 11.44
CA THR A 180 12.07 -15.17 11.77
C THR A 180 12.53 -16.26 10.82
N VAL A 181 13.08 -17.35 11.37
CA VAL A 181 13.56 -18.51 10.59
C VAL A 181 12.60 -19.66 10.73
N SER A 182 12.23 -20.28 9.62
CA SER A 182 11.38 -21.49 9.58
C SER A 182 11.83 -22.40 8.45
N THR A 183 11.35 -23.65 8.46
CA THR A 183 11.63 -24.64 7.41
C THR A 183 10.34 -25.11 6.77
N SER A 184 10.38 -25.44 5.48
CA SER A 184 9.27 -26.03 4.73
C SER A 184 9.82 -26.93 3.63
N GLY A 185 9.63 -28.26 3.80
CA GLY A 185 10.30 -29.24 2.95
C GLY A 185 11.81 -29.03 2.97
N ASP A 186 12.42 -29.00 1.81
CA ASP A 186 13.89 -28.84 1.66
C ASP A 186 14.37 -27.38 1.78
N TYR A 187 13.49 -26.44 2.16
CA TYR A 187 13.82 -25.02 2.19
C TYR A 187 13.84 -24.44 3.59
N THR A 188 14.81 -23.55 3.82
CA THR A 188 14.83 -22.61 4.93
C THR A 188 14.28 -21.27 4.45
N ILE A 189 13.39 -20.68 5.24
CA ILE A 189 12.71 -19.41 4.97
C ILE A 189 13.08 -18.43 6.07
N LEU A 190 13.64 -17.27 5.67
CA LEU A 190 13.99 -16.18 6.56
C LEU A 190 13.11 -14.98 6.25
N VAL A 191 12.45 -14.41 7.26
CA VAL A 191 11.60 -13.23 7.15
C VAL A 191 12.23 -12.08 7.92
N TYR A 192 12.63 -11.04 7.21
CA TYR A 192 13.21 -9.82 7.76
C TYR A 192 12.17 -8.70 7.80
N ASN A 193 11.86 -8.22 9.00
CA ASN A 193 11.03 -7.02 9.23
C ASN A 193 11.88 -5.78 9.52
N ALA A 194 13.19 -5.92 9.59
CA ALA A 194 14.22 -4.89 9.76
C ALA A 194 15.44 -5.25 8.92
N SER A 195 16.46 -4.38 8.93
CA SER A 195 17.72 -4.64 8.24
C SER A 195 18.45 -5.85 8.82
N GLY A 196 19.09 -6.63 7.97
CA GLY A 196 19.84 -7.81 8.36
C GLY A 196 20.67 -8.35 7.21
N SER A 197 21.35 -9.47 7.45
CA SER A 197 22.15 -10.18 6.44
C SER A 197 21.92 -11.67 6.50
N ILE A 198 22.25 -12.36 5.43
CA ILE A 198 22.30 -13.81 5.33
C ILE A 198 23.58 -14.20 4.60
N THR A 199 24.20 -15.30 5.03
CA THR A 199 25.32 -15.96 4.33
C THR A 199 24.84 -17.31 3.85
N GLY A 200 25.09 -17.61 2.58
CA GLY A 200 24.83 -18.90 1.94
C GLY A 200 25.95 -19.89 2.21
#